data_a88c8334252e3213d7bd25ce092eb2b9
#
_entry.id   a88c8334252e3213d7bd25ce092eb2b9
#
_cell.length_a   1.000
_cell.length_b   1.000
_cell.length_c   1.000
_cell.angle_alpha   90.00
_cell.angle_beta   90.00
_cell.angle_gamma   90.00
#
_symmetry.space_group_name_H-M   'P 1'
#
loop_
_entity.id
_entity.type
_entity.pdbx_description
1 polymer ?
#
loop_
_entity_poly.entity_id
_entity_poly.type
_entity_poly.pdbx_seq_one_letter_code
_entity_poly.pdbx_strand_id
1 'polypeptide(L)'
;MGLHTATAGRQVAFVASMGALGNVLALLTVSIPTPISQVAPDLSHVATLIVALYSGPMLGGITGAIVSIVPFYRFGVAGWYGPLVGFLIIPLKSLTGITAGFLGKKLRPGFATLLGYVPECIATYLFFMLVVPFFLPQVAQYVTQGFVLLVLGKAWIELGIIAVIMEAIKRRDIVGHILGKTN
;
A
#
# COMPACT_ATOMS: atom_id res chain seq x y z
N MET A 1 19.29 -2.83 -29.74
CA MET A 1 19.02 -3.72 -28.60
C MET A 1 19.38 -3.11 -27.23
N GLY A 2 20.28 -2.12 -27.12
CA GLY A 2 20.75 -1.56 -25.84
C GLY A 2 19.80 -0.58 -25.10
N LEU A 3 18.88 0.09 -25.78
CA LEU A 3 17.99 1.10 -25.16
C LEU A 3 16.86 0.49 -24.30
N HIS A 4 16.37 -0.70 -24.66
CA HIS A 4 15.32 -1.38 -23.86
C HIS A 4 15.86 -1.95 -22.54
N THR A 5 17.09 -2.38 -22.49
CA THR A 5 17.70 -2.93 -21.27
C THR A 5 18.02 -1.85 -20.24
N ALA A 6 18.45 -0.66 -20.68
CA ALA A 6 18.72 0.47 -19.79
C ALA A 6 17.44 0.99 -19.12
N THR A 7 16.32 1.02 -19.84
CA THR A 7 15.00 1.39 -19.28
C THR A 7 14.47 0.34 -18.31
N ALA A 8 14.63 -0.96 -18.59
CA ALA A 8 14.23 -2.04 -17.70
C ALA A 8 15.04 -2.01 -16.39
N GLY A 9 16.37 -1.83 -16.47
CA GLY A 9 17.23 -1.73 -15.28
C GLY A 9 16.83 -0.55 -14.38
N ARG A 10 16.52 0.62 -14.94
CA ARG A 10 16.02 1.77 -14.16
C ARG A 10 14.69 1.50 -13.47
N GLN A 11 13.77 0.82 -14.13
CA GLN A 11 12.49 0.45 -13.55
C GLN A 11 12.66 -0.53 -12.38
N VAL A 12 13.51 -1.54 -12.54
CA VAL A 12 13.82 -2.50 -11.46
C VAL A 12 14.46 -1.78 -10.28
N ALA A 13 15.46 -0.93 -10.51
CA ALA A 13 16.09 -0.15 -9.46
C ALA A 13 15.09 0.78 -8.75
N PHE A 14 14.19 1.41 -9.50
CA PHE A 14 13.15 2.28 -8.94
C PHE A 14 12.16 1.51 -8.06
N VAL A 15 11.66 0.36 -8.54
CA VAL A 15 10.77 -0.53 -7.76
C VAL A 15 11.45 -1.02 -6.50
N ALA A 16 12.72 -1.47 -6.59
CA ALA A 16 13.48 -1.93 -5.43
C ALA A 16 13.70 -0.83 -4.40
N SER A 17 14.09 0.37 -4.85
CA SER A 17 14.30 1.53 -3.98
C SER A 17 13.01 1.98 -3.31
N MET A 18 11.90 2.05 -4.05
CA MET A 18 10.59 2.40 -3.50
C MET A 18 10.07 1.30 -2.57
N GLY A 19 10.29 0.03 -2.89
CA GLY A 19 9.97 -1.09 -2.01
C GLY A 19 10.71 -1.02 -0.67
N ALA A 20 12.02 -0.73 -0.71
CA ALA A 20 12.82 -0.51 0.49
C ALA A 20 12.32 0.70 1.30
N LEU A 21 12.09 1.85 0.63
CA LEU A 21 11.55 3.05 1.26
C LEU A 21 10.20 2.78 1.95
N GLY A 22 9.29 2.07 1.28
CA GLY A 22 8.00 1.71 1.85
C GLY A 22 8.13 0.87 3.12
N ASN A 23 9.03 -0.11 3.14
CA ASN A 23 9.29 -0.90 4.34
C ASN A 23 9.93 -0.06 5.47
N VAL A 24 10.84 0.88 5.16
CA VAL A 24 11.37 1.84 6.14
C VAL A 24 10.27 2.72 6.71
N LEU A 25 9.38 3.25 5.87
CA LEU A 25 8.21 4.02 6.32
C LEU A 25 7.29 3.19 7.21
N ALA A 26 7.06 1.92 6.88
CA ALA A 26 6.30 1.01 7.74
C ALA A 26 6.97 0.82 9.11
N LEU A 27 8.29 0.65 9.17
CA LEU A 27 9.04 0.54 10.42
C LEU A 27 8.97 1.82 11.26
N LEU A 28 9.11 2.98 10.64
CA LEU A 28 9.07 4.26 11.34
C LEU A 28 7.69 4.55 11.92
N THR A 29 6.63 4.30 11.16
CA THR A 29 5.26 4.56 11.60
C THR A 29 4.80 3.64 12.71
N VAL A 30 5.38 2.44 12.78
CA VAL A 30 5.17 1.50 13.88
C VAL A 30 5.60 2.06 15.23
N SER A 31 6.64 2.87 15.24
CA SER A 31 7.18 3.46 16.47
C SER A 31 6.37 4.64 16.97
N ILE A 32 5.35 5.09 16.21
CA ILE A 32 4.46 6.18 16.63
C ILE A 32 3.42 5.61 17.60
N PRO A 33 3.40 6.03 18.86
CA PRO A 33 2.40 5.57 19.82
C PRO A 33 1.02 6.03 19.39
N THR A 34 0.09 5.09 19.32
CA THR A 34 -1.33 5.38 19.05
C THR A 34 -2.17 5.00 20.26
N PRO A 35 -3.32 5.66 20.49
CA PRO A 35 -4.23 5.33 21.58
C PRO A 35 -4.69 3.86 21.56
N ILE A 36 -4.65 3.23 20.39
CA ILE A 36 -4.99 1.82 20.19
C ILE A 36 -3.76 1.12 19.63
N SER A 37 -3.08 0.35 20.45
CA SER A 37 -1.79 -0.29 20.13
C SER A 37 -1.83 -1.21 18.89
N GLN A 38 -3.02 -1.71 18.53
CA GLN A 38 -3.24 -2.56 17.37
C GLN A 38 -3.42 -1.79 16.05
N VAL A 39 -3.55 -0.46 16.13
CA VAL A 39 -3.86 0.40 14.98
C VAL A 39 -2.70 1.36 14.77
N ALA A 40 -1.63 0.87 14.13
CA ALA A 40 -0.48 1.72 13.78
C ALA A 40 -0.71 2.46 12.47
N PRO A 41 -0.19 3.69 12.30
CA PRO A 41 -0.16 4.37 11.02
C PRO A 41 0.60 3.55 9.98
N ASP A 42 0.22 3.69 8.72
CA ASP A 42 0.90 3.00 7.61
C ASP A 42 1.12 3.92 6.40
N LEU A 43 2.28 4.55 6.36
CA LEU A 43 2.68 5.40 5.25
C LEU A 43 3.37 4.62 4.11
N SER A 44 3.48 3.30 4.22
CA SER A 44 4.14 2.49 3.17
C SER A 44 3.42 2.56 1.81
N HIS A 45 2.12 2.85 1.79
CA HIS A 45 1.35 3.09 0.57
C HIS A 45 1.90 4.23 -0.29
N VAL A 46 2.61 5.21 0.29
CA VAL A 46 3.27 6.30 -0.48
C VAL A 46 4.17 5.71 -1.57
N ALA A 47 5.02 4.76 -1.21
CA ALA A 47 5.95 4.13 -2.14
C ALA A 47 5.22 3.35 -3.25
N THR A 48 4.21 2.56 -2.88
CA THR A 48 3.36 1.81 -3.82
C THR A 48 2.69 2.74 -4.82
N LEU A 49 2.10 3.83 -4.35
CA LEU A 49 1.35 4.78 -5.17
C LEU A 49 2.24 5.61 -6.09
N ILE A 50 3.44 6.00 -5.64
CA ILE A 50 4.42 6.64 -6.51
C ILE A 50 4.75 5.72 -7.70
N VAL A 51 5.10 4.46 -7.44
CA VAL A 51 5.42 3.53 -8.54
C VAL A 51 4.20 3.27 -9.43
N ALA A 52 3.02 3.08 -8.85
CA ALA A 52 1.78 2.84 -9.59
C ALA A 52 1.46 3.98 -10.57
N LEU A 53 1.56 5.23 -10.11
CA LEU A 53 1.20 6.42 -10.91
C LEU A 53 2.24 6.79 -11.97
N TYR A 54 3.53 6.44 -11.77
CA TYR A 54 4.61 6.80 -12.70
C TYR A 54 5.07 5.64 -13.58
N SER A 55 5.01 4.40 -13.08
CA SER A 55 5.51 3.21 -13.78
C SER A 55 4.39 2.24 -14.18
N GLY A 56 3.17 2.51 -13.76
CA GLY A 56 1.97 1.79 -14.17
C GLY A 56 1.56 0.65 -13.22
N PRO A 57 0.44 -0.03 -13.54
CA PRO A 57 -0.23 -0.93 -12.63
C PRO A 57 0.59 -2.15 -12.21
N MET A 58 1.31 -2.77 -13.18
CA MET A 58 2.08 -3.98 -12.89
C MET A 58 3.19 -3.72 -11.89
N LEU A 59 3.98 -2.66 -12.11
CA LEU A 59 5.08 -2.28 -11.21
C LEU A 59 4.56 -1.75 -9.87
N GLY A 60 3.42 -1.05 -9.88
CA GLY A 60 2.71 -0.64 -8.66
C GLY A 60 2.30 -1.85 -7.81
N GLY A 61 1.74 -2.88 -8.44
CA GLY A 61 1.38 -4.13 -7.76
C GLY A 61 2.58 -4.87 -7.17
N ILE A 62 3.67 -4.99 -7.93
CA ILE A 62 4.93 -5.59 -7.45
C ILE A 62 5.47 -4.80 -6.26
N THR A 63 5.49 -3.46 -6.34
CA THR A 63 5.93 -2.62 -5.22
C THR A 63 5.01 -2.82 -4.01
N GLY A 64 3.70 -2.91 -4.21
CA GLY A 64 2.73 -3.23 -3.15
C GLY A 64 3.06 -4.54 -2.42
N ALA A 65 3.44 -5.59 -3.17
CA ALA A 65 3.89 -6.84 -2.58
C ALA A 65 5.18 -6.67 -1.76
N ILE A 66 6.17 -5.95 -2.28
CA ILE A 66 7.45 -5.73 -1.59
C ILE A 66 7.26 -4.92 -0.31
N VAL A 67 6.49 -3.83 -0.32
CA VAL A 67 6.27 -3.00 0.88
C VAL A 67 5.41 -3.69 1.93
N SER A 68 4.81 -4.82 1.60
CA SER A 68 4.04 -5.64 2.53
C SER A 68 4.91 -6.50 3.45
N ILE A 69 6.22 -6.61 3.22
CA ILE A 69 7.11 -7.49 3.97
C ILE A 69 7.12 -7.13 5.46
N VAL A 70 7.32 -5.86 5.79
CA VAL A 70 7.32 -5.40 7.19
C VAL A 70 5.93 -5.53 7.84
N PRO A 71 4.83 -5.07 7.23
CA PRO A 71 3.48 -5.33 7.73
C PRO A 71 3.16 -6.82 7.88
N PHE A 72 3.55 -7.67 6.92
CA PHE A 72 3.39 -9.12 7.01
C PHE A 72 4.06 -9.68 8.27
N TYR A 73 5.34 -9.36 8.48
CA TYR A 73 6.08 -9.84 9.64
C TYR A 73 5.43 -9.35 10.94
N ARG A 74 5.11 -8.07 11.00
CA ARG A 74 4.61 -7.43 12.21
C ARG A 74 3.21 -7.90 12.61
N PHE A 75 2.27 -7.93 11.69
CA PHE A 75 0.88 -8.28 11.98
C PHE A 75 0.63 -9.78 11.90
N GLY A 76 1.37 -10.49 11.03
CA GLY A 76 1.21 -11.91 10.82
C GLY A 76 2.10 -12.77 11.70
N VAL A 77 3.42 -12.54 11.70
CA VAL A 77 4.39 -13.41 12.35
C VAL A 77 4.61 -13.01 13.81
N ALA A 78 4.93 -11.75 14.04
CA ALA A 78 5.20 -11.21 15.39
C ALA A 78 3.92 -10.73 16.09
N GLY A 79 2.83 -10.53 15.37
CA GLY A 79 1.56 -10.07 15.89
C GLY A 79 0.60 -11.20 16.21
N TRP A 80 -0.47 -10.87 16.90
CA TRP A 80 -1.50 -11.81 17.38
C TRP A 80 -2.59 -12.15 16.35
N TYR A 81 -2.56 -11.53 15.15
CA TYR A 81 -3.51 -11.90 14.07
C TYR A 81 -3.15 -13.21 13.37
N GLY A 82 -1.89 -13.64 13.47
CA GLY A 82 -1.40 -14.88 12.90
C GLY A 82 -1.01 -14.80 11.40
N PRO A 83 -0.27 -15.80 10.91
CA PRO A 83 0.32 -15.78 9.56
C PRO A 83 -0.69 -15.63 8.43
N LEU A 84 -1.91 -16.16 8.59
CA LEU A 84 -2.97 -16.05 7.57
C LEU A 84 -3.35 -14.60 7.30
N VAL A 85 -3.54 -13.79 8.36
CA VAL A 85 -3.84 -12.36 8.23
C VAL A 85 -2.65 -11.61 7.64
N GLY A 86 -1.43 -11.95 8.08
CA GLY A 86 -0.22 -11.36 7.51
C GLY A 86 -0.10 -11.62 6.01
N PHE A 87 -0.32 -12.86 5.57
CA PHE A 87 -0.26 -13.24 4.15
C PHE A 87 -1.22 -12.44 3.29
N LEU A 88 -2.40 -12.13 3.81
CA LEU A 88 -3.40 -11.35 3.08
C LEU A 88 -2.94 -9.93 2.78
N ILE A 89 -2.13 -9.31 3.63
CA ILE A 89 -1.64 -7.94 3.42
C ILE A 89 -0.91 -7.82 2.08
N ILE A 90 -0.22 -8.88 1.64
CA ILE A 90 0.55 -8.87 0.39
C ILE A 90 -0.34 -8.64 -0.84
N PRO A 91 -1.34 -9.49 -1.14
CA PRO A 91 -2.21 -9.26 -2.29
C PRO A 91 -3.08 -8.00 -2.15
N LEU A 92 -3.45 -7.60 -0.94
CA LEU A 92 -4.25 -6.41 -0.73
C LEU A 92 -3.49 -5.13 -1.11
N LYS A 93 -2.27 -4.96 -0.62
CA LYS A 93 -1.42 -3.81 -1.02
C LYS A 93 -1.05 -3.85 -2.50
N SER A 94 -0.86 -5.05 -3.07
CA SER A 94 -0.67 -5.21 -4.52
C SER A 94 -1.91 -4.74 -5.29
N LEU A 95 -3.10 -5.06 -4.81
CA LEU A 95 -4.36 -4.64 -5.42
C LEU A 95 -4.50 -3.12 -5.48
N THR A 96 -4.17 -2.41 -4.39
CA THR A 96 -4.12 -0.94 -4.40
C THR A 96 -3.13 -0.40 -5.43
N GLY A 97 -1.93 -0.96 -5.52
CA GLY A 97 -0.94 -0.57 -6.53
C GLY A 97 -1.42 -0.78 -7.97
N ILE A 98 -2.05 -1.92 -8.24
CA ILE A 98 -2.61 -2.25 -9.56
C ILE A 98 -3.74 -1.29 -9.90
N THR A 99 -4.71 -1.12 -9.03
CA THR A 99 -5.90 -0.31 -9.29
C THR A 99 -5.58 1.17 -9.39
N ALA A 100 -4.75 1.71 -8.51
CA ALA A 100 -4.29 3.09 -8.60
C ALA A 100 -3.49 3.35 -9.89
N GLY A 101 -2.66 2.39 -10.33
CA GLY A 101 -1.90 2.48 -11.58
C GLY A 101 -2.80 2.46 -12.82
N PHE A 102 -3.90 1.71 -12.83
CA PHE A 102 -4.90 1.77 -13.90
C PHE A 102 -5.66 3.09 -13.91
N LEU A 103 -6.13 3.52 -12.74
CA LEU A 103 -6.89 4.75 -12.60
C LEU A 103 -6.05 6.00 -12.89
N GLY A 104 -4.77 6.00 -12.52
CA GLY A 104 -3.83 7.09 -12.76
C GLY A 104 -3.57 7.42 -14.24
N LYS A 105 -3.98 6.52 -15.17
CA LYS A 105 -3.96 6.78 -16.61
C LYS A 105 -5.07 7.73 -17.05
N LYS A 106 -6.16 7.84 -16.27
CA LYS A 106 -7.36 8.60 -16.65
C LYS A 106 -7.74 9.68 -15.64
N LEU A 107 -7.35 9.49 -14.38
CA LEU A 107 -7.72 10.36 -13.27
C LEU A 107 -6.52 11.16 -12.76
N ARG A 108 -6.81 12.25 -12.05
CA ARG A 108 -5.78 12.99 -11.31
C ARG A 108 -5.17 12.10 -10.21
N PRO A 109 -3.89 12.28 -9.85
CA PRO A 109 -3.19 11.44 -8.90
C PRO A 109 -3.89 11.27 -7.56
N GLY A 110 -4.44 12.34 -7.00
CA GLY A 110 -5.19 12.29 -5.74
C GLY A 110 -6.42 11.40 -5.84
N PHE A 111 -7.24 11.54 -6.89
CA PHE A 111 -8.41 10.68 -7.11
C PHE A 111 -8.03 9.24 -7.42
N ALA A 112 -6.98 9.02 -8.21
CA ALA A 112 -6.48 7.67 -8.49
C ALA A 112 -5.99 6.98 -7.22
N THR A 113 -5.38 7.70 -6.28
CA THR A 113 -4.97 7.21 -4.97
C THR A 113 -6.18 6.77 -4.16
N LEU A 114 -7.18 7.63 -3.97
CA LEU A 114 -8.35 7.33 -3.14
C LEU A 114 -9.18 6.18 -3.73
N LEU A 115 -9.53 6.26 -5.01
CA LEU A 115 -10.33 5.24 -5.67
C LEU A 115 -9.55 3.93 -5.87
N GLY A 116 -8.22 4.01 -5.99
CA GLY A 116 -7.35 2.85 -6.07
C GLY A 116 -7.35 1.99 -4.82
N TYR A 117 -7.62 2.57 -3.66
CA TYR A 117 -7.71 1.86 -2.39
C TYR A 117 -9.06 1.15 -2.17
N VAL A 118 -10.12 1.55 -2.86
CA VAL A 118 -11.47 0.99 -2.65
C VAL A 118 -11.50 -0.55 -2.70
N PRO A 119 -10.90 -1.21 -3.70
CA PRO A 119 -10.90 -2.68 -3.75
C PRO A 119 -10.16 -3.33 -2.56
N GLU A 120 -9.05 -2.77 -2.12
CA GLU A 120 -8.35 -3.24 -0.91
C GLU A 120 -9.23 -3.08 0.32
N CYS A 121 -9.88 -1.92 0.48
CA CYS A 121 -10.78 -1.64 1.59
C CYS A 121 -11.93 -2.64 1.68
N ILE A 122 -12.59 -2.92 0.55
CA ILE A 122 -13.70 -3.90 0.48
C ILE A 122 -13.18 -5.30 0.79
N ALA A 123 -12.09 -5.71 0.17
CA ALA A 123 -11.51 -7.04 0.38
C ALA A 123 -11.05 -7.23 1.83
N THR A 124 -10.45 -6.22 2.45
CA THR A 124 -10.07 -6.23 3.87
C THR A 124 -11.29 -6.39 4.76
N TYR A 125 -12.35 -5.61 4.53
CA TYR A 125 -13.58 -5.72 5.29
C TYR A 125 -14.19 -7.13 5.20
N LEU A 126 -14.34 -7.64 3.99
CA LEU A 126 -14.92 -8.98 3.76
C LEU A 126 -14.06 -10.06 4.39
N PHE A 127 -12.75 -9.96 4.30
CA PHE A 127 -11.85 -10.91 4.93
C PHE A 127 -12.03 -10.95 6.46
N PHE A 128 -12.02 -9.81 7.11
CA PHE A 128 -12.18 -9.77 8.56
C PHE A 128 -13.57 -10.19 9.02
N MET A 129 -14.62 -9.91 8.25
CA MET A 129 -16.00 -10.24 8.62
C MET A 129 -16.42 -11.66 8.26
N LEU A 130 -15.85 -12.24 7.19
CA LEU A 130 -16.27 -13.55 6.70
C LEU A 130 -15.21 -14.64 6.94
N VAL A 131 -13.93 -14.34 6.65
CA VAL A 131 -12.88 -15.38 6.66
C VAL A 131 -12.32 -15.56 8.06
N VAL A 132 -12.03 -14.48 8.78
CA VAL A 132 -11.45 -14.56 10.13
C VAL A 132 -12.34 -15.32 11.11
N PRO A 133 -13.67 -15.10 11.20
CA PRO A 133 -14.52 -15.87 12.10
C PRO A 133 -14.53 -17.36 11.79
N PHE A 134 -14.41 -17.73 10.52
CA PHE A 134 -14.48 -19.12 10.09
C PHE A 134 -13.16 -19.89 10.32
N PHE A 135 -12.02 -19.26 9.98
CA PHE A 135 -10.70 -19.90 10.05
C PHE A 135 -9.90 -19.59 11.32
N LEU A 136 -10.20 -18.49 11.99
CA LEU A 136 -9.46 -18.00 13.16
C LEU A 136 -10.42 -17.54 14.27
N PRO A 137 -11.27 -18.43 14.81
CA PRO A 137 -12.30 -18.06 15.79
C PRO A 137 -11.71 -17.44 17.06
N GLN A 138 -10.48 -17.83 17.46
CA GLN A 138 -9.75 -17.23 18.58
C GLN A 138 -9.34 -15.77 18.33
N VAL A 139 -9.18 -15.35 17.07
CA VAL A 139 -8.89 -13.97 16.67
C VAL A 139 -10.20 -13.17 16.51
N ALA A 140 -11.24 -13.84 16.01
CA ALA A 140 -12.53 -13.21 15.73
C ALA A 140 -13.16 -12.54 16.95
N GLN A 141 -12.95 -13.05 18.16
CA GLN A 141 -13.47 -12.45 19.39
C GLN A 141 -12.93 -11.04 19.65
N TYR A 142 -11.77 -10.70 19.09
CA TYR A 142 -11.16 -9.37 19.22
C TYR A 142 -11.42 -8.49 17.98
N VAL A 143 -11.79 -9.09 16.86
CA VAL A 143 -12.01 -8.42 15.57
C VAL A 143 -13.49 -8.11 15.39
N THR A 144 -14.00 -7.19 16.20
CA THR A 144 -15.38 -6.73 16.09
C THR A 144 -15.57 -5.86 14.85
N GLN A 145 -16.81 -5.73 14.38
CA GLN A 145 -17.14 -4.82 13.28
C GLN A 145 -16.66 -3.39 13.56
N GLY A 146 -16.85 -2.90 14.79
CA GLY A 146 -16.38 -1.58 15.20
C GLY A 146 -14.85 -1.42 15.09
N PHE A 147 -14.10 -2.45 15.47
CA PHE A 147 -12.65 -2.47 15.29
C PHE A 147 -12.25 -2.41 13.82
N VAL A 148 -12.88 -3.20 12.95
CA VAL A 148 -12.58 -3.20 11.50
C VAL A 148 -12.90 -1.85 10.88
N LEU A 149 -14.04 -1.24 11.21
CA LEU A 149 -14.39 0.09 10.72
C LEU A 149 -13.43 1.17 11.20
N LEU A 150 -12.91 1.05 12.42
CA LEU A 150 -11.88 1.97 12.94
C LEU A 150 -10.57 1.83 12.16
N VAL A 151 -10.11 0.61 11.88
CA VAL A 151 -8.89 0.36 11.08
C VAL A 151 -9.05 0.91 9.67
N LEU A 152 -10.18 0.66 9.02
CA LEU A 152 -10.45 1.16 7.68
C LEU A 152 -10.63 2.69 7.66
N GLY A 153 -11.31 3.26 8.65
CA GLY A 153 -11.48 4.71 8.79
C GLY A 153 -10.13 5.43 8.93
N LYS A 154 -9.24 4.88 9.77
CA LYS A 154 -7.86 5.35 9.89
C LYS A 154 -7.14 5.31 8.53
N ALA A 155 -7.22 4.19 7.82
CA ALA A 155 -6.58 4.03 6.51
C ALA A 155 -7.10 5.07 5.50
N TRP A 156 -8.39 5.40 5.50
CA TRP A 156 -8.94 6.45 4.66
C TRP A 156 -8.38 7.85 4.98
N ILE A 157 -8.15 8.16 6.26
CA ILE A 157 -7.51 9.42 6.65
C ILE A 157 -6.08 9.48 6.12
N GLU A 158 -5.32 8.41 6.27
CA GLU A 158 -3.95 8.29 5.77
C GLU A 158 -3.90 8.43 4.25
N LEU A 159 -4.77 7.73 3.54
CA LEU A 159 -4.89 7.83 2.08
C LEU A 159 -5.29 9.24 1.64
N GLY A 160 -6.10 9.95 2.40
CA GLY A 160 -6.41 11.37 2.17
C GLY A 160 -5.16 12.23 2.19
N ILE A 161 -4.31 12.06 3.19
CA ILE A 161 -3.02 12.77 3.29
C ILE A 161 -2.11 12.38 2.11
N ILE A 162 -2.00 11.09 1.83
CA ILE A 162 -1.17 10.58 0.73
C ILE A 162 -1.69 11.11 -0.62
N ALA A 163 -2.99 11.23 -0.82
CA ALA A 163 -3.57 11.77 -2.05
C ALA A 163 -3.13 13.22 -2.32
N VAL A 164 -3.08 14.05 -1.27
CA VAL A 164 -2.54 15.42 -1.37
C VAL A 164 -1.05 15.41 -1.73
N ILE A 165 -0.28 14.52 -1.12
CA ILE A 165 1.15 14.34 -1.42
C ILE A 165 1.34 13.91 -2.89
N MET A 166 0.56 12.94 -3.37
CA MET A 166 0.65 12.47 -4.76
C MET A 166 0.33 13.58 -5.76
N GLU A 167 -0.66 14.41 -5.46
CA GLU A 167 -0.99 15.57 -6.31
C GLU A 167 0.18 16.57 -6.35
N ALA A 168 0.81 16.85 -5.22
CA ALA A 168 1.96 17.76 -5.13
C ALA A 168 3.19 17.22 -5.87
N ILE A 169 3.51 15.93 -5.72
CA ILE A 169 4.62 15.26 -6.41
C ILE A 169 4.41 15.32 -7.93
N LYS A 170 3.21 15.03 -8.41
CA LYS A 170 2.90 15.02 -9.84
C LYS A 170 2.98 16.41 -10.46
N ARG A 171 2.49 17.44 -9.76
CA ARG A 171 2.58 18.84 -10.24
C ARG A 171 4.02 19.30 -10.47
N ARG A 172 4.96 18.81 -9.65
CA ARG A 172 6.39 19.17 -9.73
C ARG A 172 7.20 18.26 -10.66
N ASP A 173 6.57 17.22 -11.18
CA ASP A 173 7.18 16.16 -12.03
C ASP A 173 8.53 15.60 -11.53
N ILE A 174 8.70 15.60 -10.19
CA ILE A 174 9.95 15.19 -9.53
C ILE A 174 10.37 13.79 -9.97
N VAL A 175 9.42 12.87 -10.04
CA VAL A 175 9.70 11.46 -10.37
C VAL A 175 9.90 11.26 -11.87
N GLY A 176 9.26 12.07 -12.72
CA GLY A 176 9.46 12.06 -14.17
C GLY A 176 10.92 12.36 -14.52
N HIS A 177 11.51 13.37 -13.89
CA HIS A 177 12.93 13.70 -14.04
C HIS A 177 13.86 12.56 -13.63
N ILE A 178 13.59 11.89 -12.51
CA ILE A 178 14.39 10.73 -12.04
C ILE A 178 14.30 9.56 -13.03
N LEU A 179 13.14 9.33 -13.61
CA LEU A 179 12.94 8.25 -14.58
C LEU A 179 13.40 8.61 -16.01
N GLY A 180 13.85 9.86 -16.25
CA GLY A 180 14.24 10.33 -17.58
C GLY A 180 13.07 10.46 -18.55
N LYS A 181 11.86 10.64 -18.04
CA LYS A 181 10.63 10.92 -18.78
C LYS A 181 10.38 12.45 -18.77
N THR A 182 11.28 13.22 -19.37
CA THR A 182 11.02 14.65 -19.62
C THR A 182 10.07 14.76 -20.82
N ASN A 183 8.93 15.43 -20.61
CA ASN A 183 8.04 15.85 -21.70
C ASN A 183 8.71 16.95 -22.54
#